data_e38d2bc252e436c7f405dd1193538322
#
_entry.id   e38d2bc252e436c7f405dd1193538322
#
_cell.length_a   1.000
_cell.length_b   1.000
_cell.length_c   1.000
_cell.angle_alpha   90.00
_cell.angle_beta   90.00
_cell.angle_gamma   90.00
#
_symmetry.space_group_name_H-M   'P 1'
#
loop_
_entity.id
_entity.type
_entity.pdbx_description
1 polymer ?
#
loop_
_entity_poly.entity_id
_entity_poly.type
_entity_poly.pdbx_seq_one_letter_code
_entity_poly.pdbx_strand_id
1 'polypeptide(L)'
;MRKSVLLLVCVFLALPVIGQTTLNGAGATFPYPIYSKWFSEYHKLHPDVQINYQSIGSGGGIRQVTAGTVDFGASDMPMTDKQLADAKQKILNLPTVLGAVVPAYNIPGVSGEVKFTPDALAGIFMGKITKWNDKAITSVNQGLNFPDRDIIVVHRSDGSGTSFIWTDYLSKVSADWKSSVGSDTSVKWPLGMGGKGNEGVAGMIRQLPGSIGYVELIYALQNNIPYGSVRNAAGAFVKASLEGVTAAAASAPKMPADFRVSITNSPGKDAYPIASFTWLLIPAQSKNPATGKILADFLNWMVADGQKMTSALSYASLPDNVAAKEKDVIKQVK
;
A
#
# COMPACT_ATOMS: atom_id res chain seq x y z
N MET A 1 62.74 55.27 -8.64
CA MET A 1 61.95 54.35 -7.83
C MET A 1 60.80 53.84 -8.68
N ARG A 2 60.88 52.62 -9.25
CA ARG A 2 59.81 51.99 -10.06
C ARG A 2 58.99 51.14 -9.12
N LYS A 3 57.69 51.48 -8.98
CA LYS A 3 56.72 50.66 -8.19
C LYS A 3 56.15 49.58 -9.14
N SER A 4 56.55 48.30 -8.89
CA SER A 4 55.91 47.14 -9.55
C SER A 4 54.59 46.85 -8.87
N VAL A 5 53.49 46.96 -9.65
CA VAL A 5 52.17 46.52 -9.21
C VAL A 5 52.00 45.05 -9.59
N LEU A 6 51.94 44.16 -8.58
CA LEU A 6 51.67 42.75 -8.76
C LEU A 6 50.14 42.55 -8.93
N LEU A 7 49.71 42.20 -10.16
CA LEU A 7 48.31 41.90 -10.44
C LEU A 7 48.00 40.44 -10.04
N LEU A 8 47.25 40.27 -8.97
CA LEU A 8 46.83 38.94 -8.48
C LEU A 8 45.60 38.51 -9.30
N VAL A 9 45.80 37.61 -10.29
CA VAL A 9 44.72 37.00 -11.07
C VAL A 9 44.06 35.90 -10.22
N CYS A 10 42.91 36.18 -9.63
CA CYS A 10 42.09 35.14 -9.00
C CYS A 10 41.36 34.33 -10.11
N VAL A 11 41.83 33.12 -10.36
CA VAL A 11 41.12 32.16 -11.23
C VAL A 11 39.96 31.56 -10.39
N PHE A 12 38.76 32.04 -10.66
CA PHE A 12 37.52 31.43 -10.16
C PHE A 12 37.31 30.09 -10.91
N LEU A 13 37.63 28.97 -10.30
CA LEU A 13 37.17 27.65 -10.73
C LEU A 13 35.65 27.60 -10.55
N ALA A 14 34.90 27.82 -11.61
CA ALA A 14 33.47 27.54 -11.63
C ALA A 14 33.29 26.03 -11.54
N LEU A 15 32.99 25.53 -10.34
CA LEU A 15 32.51 24.17 -10.18
C LEU A 15 31.17 24.04 -10.90
N PRO A 16 30.96 23.01 -11.74
CA PRO A 16 29.66 22.78 -12.36
C PRO A 16 28.64 22.57 -11.25
N VAL A 17 27.66 23.44 -11.17
CA VAL A 17 26.44 23.21 -10.38
C VAL A 17 25.71 22.08 -11.10
N ILE A 18 25.84 20.84 -10.63
CA ILE A 18 25.03 19.74 -11.09
C ILE A 18 23.61 20.07 -10.63
N GLY A 19 22.76 20.49 -11.58
CA GLY A 19 21.36 20.82 -11.30
C GLY A 19 20.64 19.58 -10.74
N GLN A 20 20.10 19.70 -9.53
CA GLN A 20 19.30 18.63 -8.92
C GLN A 20 18.01 18.42 -9.71
N THR A 21 17.75 17.18 -10.13
CA THR A 21 16.49 16.80 -10.77
C THR A 21 15.52 16.28 -9.71
N THR A 22 14.31 16.84 -9.70
CA THR A 22 13.27 16.45 -8.77
C THR A 22 12.18 15.64 -9.48
N LEU A 23 11.86 14.45 -8.95
CA LEU A 23 10.69 13.66 -9.29
C LEU A 23 9.61 13.89 -8.25
N ASN A 24 8.38 14.16 -8.68
CA ASN A 24 7.24 14.36 -7.79
C ASN A 24 6.23 13.23 -7.97
N GLY A 25 5.94 12.52 -6.89
CA GLY A 25 4.93 11.47 -6.85
C GLY A 25 3.85 11.73 -5.81
N ALA A 26 2.70 11.07 -5.96
CA ALA A 26 1.64 11.13 -4.98
C ALA A 26 0.79 9.86 -5.01
N GLY A 27 0.18 9.50 -3.88
CA GLY A 27 -0.79 8.42 -3.86
C GLY A 27 -0.85 7.61 -2.56
N ALA A 28 -0.87 6.30 -2.71
CA ALA A 28 -1.13 5.33 -1.66
C ALA A 28 -0.30 5.54 -0.39
N THR A 29 -0.95 5.38 0.77
CA THR A 29 -0.29 5.38 2.08
C THR A 29 0.23 3.98 2.45
N PHE A 30 -0.33 2.93 1.87
CA PHE A 30 0.06 1.54 2.08
C PHE A 30 1.58 1.32 1.90
N PRO A 31 2.22 1.70 0.76
CA PRO A 31 3.64 1.49 0.55
C PRO A 31 4.53 2.62 1.09
N TYR A 32 3.98 3.65 1.72
CA TYR A 32 4.75 4.85 2.08
C TYR A 32 6.02 4.56 2.89
N PRO A 33 6.03 3.65 3.89
CA PRO A 33 7.25 3.33 4.64
C PRO A 33 8.38 2.78 3.75
N ILE A 34 8.09 1.85 2.83
CA ILE A 34 9.11 1.32 1.92
C ILE A 34 9.49 2.33 0.83
N TYR A 35 8.55 3.12 0.32
CA TYR A 35 8.85 4.17 -0.65
C TYR A 35 9.76 5.24 -0.05
N SER A 36 9.50 5.71 1.17
CA SER A 36 10.37 6.64 1.88
C SER A 36 11.79 6.08 2.04
N LYS A 37 11.91 4.78 2.37
CA LYS A 37 13.21 4.10 2.46
C LYS A 37 13.89 4.07 1.10
N TRP A 38 13.21 3.67 0.04
CA TRP A 38 13.77 3.60 -1.31
C TRP A 38 14.21 4.96 -1.83
N PHE A 39 13.41 6.00 -1.66
CA PHE A 39 13.76 7.36 -2.11
C PHE A 39 15.00 7.88 -1.39
N SER A 40 15.10 7.64 -0.08
CA SER A 40 16.29 8.00 0.71
C SER A 40 17.54 7.23 0.28
N GLU A 41 17.44 5.91 0.06
CA GLU A 41 18.59 5.11 -0.35
C GLU A 41 19.00 5.41 -1.80
N TYR A 42 18.04 5.63 -2.70
CA TYR A 42 18.34 6.02 -4.08
C TYR A 42 19.02 7.38 -4.14
N HIS A 43 18.57 8.36 -3.35
CA HIS A 43 19.21 9.67 -3.25
C HIS A 43 20.67 9.59 -2.76
N LYS A 44 21.01 8.66 -1.84
CA LYS A 44 22.41 8.45 -1.41
C LYS A 44 23.30 7.96 -2.54
N LEU A 45 22.73 7.14 -3.45
CA LEU A 45 23.45 6.64 -4.64
C LEU A 45 23.48 7.67 -5.79
N HIS A 46 22.47 8.51 -5.87
CA HIS A 46 22.27 9.53 -6.91
C HIS A 46 21.94 10.88 -6.25
N PRO A 47 22.94 11.60 -5.70
CA PRO A 47 22.72 12.85 -4.96
C PRO A 47 22.13 13.99 -5.78
N ASP A 48 22.21 13.90 -7.11
CA ASP A 48 21.61 14.79 -8.09
C ASP A 48 20.11 14.53 -8.32
N VAL A 49 19.55 13.44 -7.76
CA VAL A 49 18.15 13.07 -7.88
C VAL A 49 17.44 13.19 -6.54
N GLN A 50 16.36 13.98 -6.50
CA GLN A 50 15.44 14.09 -5.36
C GLN A 50 14.09 13.52 -5.73
N ILE A 51 13.53 12.63 -4.92
CA ILE A 51 12.17 12.09 -5.11
C ILE A 51 11.28 12.57 -3.97
N ASN A 52 10.29 13.39 -4.30
CA ASN A 52 9.26 13.85 -3.37
C ASN A 52 8.01 12.99 -3.52
N TYR A 53 7.39 12.62 -2.41
CA TYR A 53 6.16 11.82 -2.44
C TYR A 53 5.12 12.34 -1.45
N GLN A 54 3.90 12.55 -1.94
CA GLN A 54 2.76 12.95 -1.12
C GLN A 54 1.88 11.73 -0.84
N SER A 55 1.91 11.25 0.40
CA SER A 55 1.07 10.15 0.89
C SER A 55 -0.37 10.64 1.14
N ILE A 56 -1.21 10.66 0.10
CA ILE A 56 -2.57 11.26 0.09
C ILE A 56 -3.68 10.26 -0.25
N GLY A 57 -3.35 8.97 -0.30
CA GLY A 57 -4.24 7.89 -0.68
C GLY A 57 -4.30 7.63 -2.18
N SER A 58 -4.65 6.39 -2.54
CA SER A 58 -4.67 5.89 -3.93
C SER A 58 -5.55 6.71 -4.86
N GLY A 59 -6.73 7.10 -4.40
CA GLY A 59 -7.62 7.97 -5.18
C GLY A 59 -6.99 9.32 -5.52
N GLY A 60 -6.17 9.88 -4.61
CA GLY A 60 -5.38 11.08 -4.85
C GLY A 60 -4.31 10.84 -5.91
N GLY A 61 -3.57 9.72 -5.81
CA GLY A 61 -2.53 9.33 -6.77
C GLY A 61 -3.08 9.13 -8.18
N ILE A 62 -4.16 8.36 -8.31
CA ILE A 62 -4.85 8.15 -9.60
C ILE A 62 -5.27 9.49 -10.22
N ARG A 63 -5.92 10.36 -9.45
CA ARG A 63 -6.34 11.68 -9.97
C ARG A 63 -5.17 12.54 -10.44
N GLN A 64 -4.09 12.61 -9.65
CA GLN A 64 -2.94 13.47 -9.99
C GLN A 64 -2.17 12.95 -11.20
N VAL A 65 -1.94 11.62 -11.32
CA VAL A 65 -1.26 11.07 -12.48
C VAL A 65 -2.11 11.20 -13.76
N THR A 66 -3.44 10.99 -13.66
CA THR A 66 -4.38 11.18 -14.78
C THR A 66 -4.40 12.64 -15.24
N ALA A 67 -4.38 13.60 -14.31
CA ALA A 67 -4.29 15.03 -14.62
C ALA A 67 -2.89 15.45 -15.10
N GLY A 68 -1.86 14.60 -14.91
CA GLY A 68 -0.47 14.90 -15.25
C GLY A 68 0.13 16.00 -14.36
N THR A 69 -0.26 16.09 -13.11
CA THR A 69 0.29 17.06 -12.13
C THR A 69 1.47 16.52 -11.34
N VAL A 70 1.74 15.23 -11.47
CA VAL A 70 2.90 14.53 -10.89
C VAL A 70 3.60 13.69 -11.94
N ASP A 71 4.86 13.31 -11.68
CA ASP A 71 5.66 12.47 -12.57
C ASP A 71 5.26 11.00 -12.46
N PHE A 72 4.76 10.58 -11.29
CA PHE A 72 4.20 9.25 -11.07
C PHE A 72 3.10 9.26 -9.99
N GLY A 73 2.14 8.34 -10.12
CA GLY A 73 1.15 8.06 -9.10
C GLY A 73 1.48 6.80 -8.33
N ALA A 74 0.77 6.54 -7.22
CA ALA A 74 0.78 5.25 -6.54
C ALA A 74 -0.61 4.85 -6.06
N SER A 75 -0.91 3.55 -6.16
CA SER A 75 -2.22 3.01 -5.80
C SER A 75 -2.14 1.54 -5.41
N ASP A 76 -2.91 1.14 -4.39
CA ASP A 76 -3.10 -0.27 -4.02
C ASP A 76 -4.35 -0.86 -4.70
N MET A 77 -5.00 -0.08 -5.54
CA MET A 77 -5.97 -0.52 -6.54
C MET A 77 -5.37 -0.23 -7.92
N PRO A 78 -5.18 -1.25 -8.78
CA PRO A 78 -4.74 -0.97 -10.15
C PRO A 78 -5.78 -0.13 -10.88
N MET A 79 -5.35 0.74 -11.78
CA MET A 79 -6.29 1.59 -12.53
C MET A 79 -7.27 0.74 -13.33
N THR A 80 -8.54 1.10 -13.29
CA THR A 80 -9.59 0.47 -14.11
C THR A 80 -9.45 0.86 -15.58
N ASP A 81 -10.08 0.09 -16.47
CA ASP A 81 -10.10 0.42 -17.91
C ASP A 81 -10.66 1.82 -18.16
N LYS A 82 -11.72 2.20 -17.42
CA LYS A 82 -12.26 3.55 -17.49
C LYS A 82 -11.23 4.61 -17.10
N GLN A 83 -10.52 4.42 -16.00
CA GLN A 83 -9.50 5.38 -15.53
C GLN A 83 -8.33 5.48 -16.50
N LEU A 84 -7.92 4.35 -17.13
CA LEU A 84 -6.89 4.33 -18.17
C LEU A 84 -7.36 5.04 -19.44
N ALA A 85 -8.62 4.88 -19.83
CA ALA A 85 -9.21 5.57 -20.97
C ALA A 85 -9.37 7.08 -20.73
N ASP A 86 -9.69 7.49 -19.50
CA ASP A 86 -9.81 8.90 -19.11
C ASP A 86 -8.44 9.60 -19.01
N ALA A 87 -7.35 8.83 -18.92
CA ALA A 87 -6.00 9.40 -18.85
C ALA A 87 -5.57 9.97 -20.21
N LYS A 88 -4.92 11.16 -20.19
CA LYS A 88 -4.47 11.85 -21.40
C LYS A 88 -3.32 11.14 -22.13
N GLN A 89 -2.75 10.13 -21.49
CA GLN A 89 -1.61 9.36 -22.00
C GLN A 89 -1.63 7.94 -21.43
N LYS A 90 -0.85 7.05 -22.05
CA LYS A 90 -0.70 5.67 -21.56
C LYS A 90 -0.09 5.66 -20.16
N ILE A 91 -0.79 5.05 -19.20
CA ILE A 91 -0.29 4.83 -17.85
C ILE A 91 0.02 3.33 -17.68
N LEU A 92 1.21 3.03 -17.19
CA LEU A 92 1.66 1.69 -16.84
C LEU A 92 1.37 1.44 -15.35
N ASN A 93 0.78 0.28 -15.01
CA ASN A 93 0.61 -0.14 -13.63
C ASN A 93 1.78 -1.08 -13.30
N LEU A 94 2.78 -0.61 -12.57
CA LEU A 94 3.98 -1.37 -12.21
C LEU A 94 3.89 -1.80 -10.73
N PRO A 95 3.73 -3.10 -10.43
CA PRO A 95 3.71 -3.57 -9.04
C PRO A 95 5.07 -3.31 -8.39
N THR A 96 5.08 -3.01 -7.10
CA THR A 96 6.34 -2.65 -6.41
C THR A 96 6.69 -3.58 -5.28
N VAL A 97 5.74 -3.91 -4.44
CA VAL A 97 5.84 -4.87 -3.33
C VAL A 97 4.49 -5.50 -3.09
N LEU A 98 4.47 -6.51 -2.23
CA LEU A 98 3.24 -7.06 -1.67
C LEU A 98 3.18 -6.78 -0.18
N GLY A 99 1.97 -6.60 0.33
CA GLY A 99 1.73 -6.43 1.76
C GLY A 99 0.39 -7.01 2.18
N ALA A 100 0.10 -6.91 3.47
CA ALA A 100 -1.11 -7.42 4.09
C ALA A 100 -1.94 -6.29 4.68
N VAL A 101 -3.25 -6.32 4.47
CA VAL A 101 -4.19 -5.51 5.24
C VAL A 101 -4.69 -6.33 6.43
N VAL A 102 -4.52 -5.84 7.63
CA VAL A 102 -4.82 -6.58 8.85
C VAL A 102 -6.00 -5.99 9.61
N PRO A 103 -6.88 -6.82 10.21
CA PRO A 103 -7.88 -6.37 11.17
C PRO A 103 -7.17 -5.96 12.46
N ALA A 104 -6.92 -4.68 12.63
CA ALA A 104 -6.28 -4.10 13.80
C ALA A 104 -7.34 -3.67 14.82
N TYR A 105 -7.08 -3.89 16.10
CA TYR A 105 -8.09 -3.67 17.14
C TYR A 105 -7.49 -3.15 18.46
N ASN A 106 -8.37 -2.60 19.29
CA ASN A 106 -8.07 -2.20 20.66
C ASN A 106 -9.17 -2.73 21.59
N ILE A 107 -8.97 -3.95 22.12
CA ILE A 107 -9.95 -4.61 22.98
C ILE A 107 -9.37 -4.69 24.41
N PRO A 108 -9.81 -3.83 25.33
CA PRO A 108 -9.30 -3.83 26.70
C PRO A 108 -9.53 -5.18 27.40
N GLY A 109 -8.50 -5.67 28.07
CA GLY A 109 -8.56 -6.91 28.85
C GLY A 109 -8.41 -8.20 28.02
N VAL A 110 -8.33 -8.10 26.69
CA VAL A 110 -8.04 -9.26 25.83
C VAL A 110 -6.54 -9.31 25.57
N SER A 111 -5.89 -10.35 26.10
CA SER A 111 -4.50 -10.68 25.82
C SER A 111 -4.44 -11.94 24.95
N GLY A 112 -3.76 -11.86 23.83
CA GLY A 112 -3.65 -12.94 22.88
C GLY A 112 -4.16 -12.58 21.48
N GLU A 113 -3.96 -13.50 20.56
CA GLU A 113 -4.34 -13.32 19.17
C GLU A 113 -5.83 -13.57 18.95
N VAL A 114 -6.55 -12.58 18.45
CA VAL A 114 -7.95 -12.75 18.06
C VAL A 114 -8.05 -13.32 16.66
N LYS A 115 -8.87 -14.34 16.50
CA LYS A 115 -9.18 -15.02 15.24
C LYS A 115 -10.48 -14.47 14.66
N PHE A 116 -10.47 -14.11 13.40
CA PHE A 116 -11.63 -13.62 12.68
C PHE A 116 -12.05 -14.57 11.56
N THR A 117 -13.32 -14.92 11.52
CA THR A 117 -13.91 -15.55 10.34
C THR A 117 -14.28 -14.49 9.30
N PRO A 118 -14.39 -14.85 8.00
CA PRO A 118 -14.91 -13.94 6.99
C PRO A 118 -16.28 -13.34 7.35
N ASP A 119 -17.19 -14.19 7.85
CA ASP A 119 -18.53 -13.76 8.25
C ASP A 119 -18.51 -12.78 9.44
N ALA A 120 -17.62 -13.01 10.41
CA ALA A 120 -17.46 -12.09 11.54
C ALA A 120 -16.96 -10.72 11.08
N LEU A 121 -15.95 -10.66 10.21
CA LEU A 121 -15.47 -9.40 9.67
C LEU A 121 -16.54 -8.68 8.86
N ALA A 122 -17.22 -9.36 7.94
CA ALA A 122 -18.31 -8.78 7.17
C ALA A 122 -19.43 -8.30 8.10
N GLY A 123 -19.83 -9.11 9.10
CA GLY A 123 -20.87 -8.79 10.06
C GLY A 123 -20.55 -7.55 10.91
N ILE A 124 -19.31 -7.40 11.34
CA ILE A 124 -18.84 -6.22 12.09
C ILE A 124 -18.94 -4.96 11.23
N PHE A 125 -18.37 -4.98 10.01
CA PHE A 125 -18.35 -3.81 9.14
C PHE A 125 -19.69 -3.48 8.50
N MET A 126 -20.67 -4.41 8.56
CA MET A 126 -22.07 -4.18 8.20
C MET A 126 -22.93 -3.73 9.39
N GLY A 127 -22.40 -3.72 10.62
CA GLY A 127 -23.16 -3.41 11.83
C GLY A 127 -24.14 -4.51 12.29
N LYS A 128 -23.96 -5.73 11.78
CA LYS A 128 -24.74 -6.91 12.21
C LYS A 128 -24.19 -7.51 13.52
N ILE A 129 -22.90 -7.37 13.73
CA ILE A 129 -22.16 -7.75 14.95
C ILE A 129 -21.70 -6.46 15.61
N THR A 130 -22.28 -6.12 16.74
CA THR A 130 -22.08 -4.82 17.39
C THR A 130 -21.35 -4.91 18.72
N LYS A 131 -21.13 -6.12 19.24
CA LYS A 131 -20.46 -6.36 20.53
C LYS A 131 -19.32 -7.35 20.42
N TRP A 132 -18.26 -7.13 21.21
CA TRP A 132 -17.09 -7.99 21.22
C TRP A 132 -17.37 -9.40 21.76
N ASN A 133 -18.32 -9.56 22.69
CA ASN A 133 -18.72 -10.86 23.24
C ASN A 133 -19.76 -11.60 22.37
N ASP A 134 -20.00 -11.17 21.13
CA ASP A 134 -20.88 -11.87 20.19
C ASP A 134 -20.37 -13.29 19.90
N LYS A 135 -21.31 -14.25 19.76
CA LYS A 135 -21.00 -15.66 19.48
C LYS A 135 -20.21 -15.87 18.20
N ALA A 136 -20.41 -15.03 17.18
CA ALA A 136 -19.66 -15.10 15.93
C ALA A 136 -18.16 -14.83 16.11
N ILE A 137 -17.78 -14.12 17.19
CA ILE A 137 -16.39 -13.86 17.57
C ILE A 137 -15.93 -14.91 18.58
N THR A 138 -16.67 -15.11 19.66
CA THR A 138 -16.23 -15.92 20.81
C THR A 138 -16.11 -17.41 20.49
N SER A 139 -16.94 -17.95 19.59
CA SER A 139 -16.95 -19.38 19.23
C SER A 139 -15.63 -19.89 18.63
N VAL A 140 -14.87 -19.03 17.96
CA VAL A 140 -13.57 -19.37 17.34
C VAL A 140 -12.38 -18.88 18.19
N ASN A 141 -12.63 -18.27 19.33
CA ASN A 141 -11.64 -17.67 20.22
C ASN A 141 -11.73 -18.25 21.64
N GLN A 142 -11.86 -19.57 21.75
CA GLN A 142 -11.95 -20.25 23.03
C GLN A 142 -10.72 -19.93 23.89
N GLY A 143 -10.96 -19.59 25.18
CA GLY A 143 -9.92 -19.19 26.12
C GLY A 143 -9.62 -17.69 26.17
N LEU A 144 -10.21 -16.87 25.28
CA LEU A 144 -10.18 -15.42 25.39
C LEU A 144 -11.46 -14.88 26.03
N ASN A 145 -11.33 -13.98 27.00
CA ASN A 145 -12.46 -13.34 27.67
C ASN A 145 -12.76 -12.00 27.01
N PHE A 146 -13.79 -11.96 26.17
CA PHE A 146 -14.23 -10.74 25.52
C PHE A 146 -15.17 -9.93 26.42
N PRO A 147 -14.96 -8.61 26.55
CA PRO A 147 -15.85 -7.75 27.33
C PRO A 147 -17.22 -7.58 26.66
N ASP A 148 -18.25 -7.36 27.45
CA ASP A 148 -19.54 -6.83 26.97
C ASP A 148 -19.39 -5.35 26.61
N ARG A 149 -18.80 -5.10 25.45
CA ARG A 149 -18.47 -3.76 24.95
C ARG A 149 -18.88 -3.65 23.50
N ASP A 150 -19.40 -2.47 23.15
CA ASP A 150 -19.72 -2.15 21.76
C ASP A 150 -18.46 -2.07 20.90
N ILE A 151 -18.58 -2.50 19.65
CA ILE A 151 -17.54 -2.42 18.63
C ILE A 151 -17.60 -1.06 17.96
N ILE A 152 -16.49 -0.35 17.95
CA ILE A 152 -16.32 0.90 17.23
C ILE A 152 -15.55 0.62 15.94
N VAL A 153 -16.21 0.69 14.80
CA VAL A 153 -15.56 0.50 13.50
C VAL A 153 -14.81 1.76 13.09
N VAL A 154 -13.55 1.58 12.66
CA VAL A 154 -12.73 2.65 12.10
C VAL A 154 -12.38 2.30 10.65
N HIS A 155 -12.68 3.20 9.73
CA HIS A 155 -12.41 3.02 8.30
C HIS A 155 -11.65 4.22 7.73
N ARG A 156 -11.26 4.16 6.46
CA ARG A 156 -10.60 5.27 5.78
C ARG A 156 -11.59 6.35 5.37
N SER A 157 -11.19 7.61 5.50
CA SER A 157 -11.97 8.78 5.08
C SER A 157 -11.53 9.36 3.73
N ASP A 158 -10.38 8.94 3.21
CA ASP A 158 -9.81 9.34 1.93
C ASP A 158 -10.03 8.24 0.86
N GLY A 159 -9.79 8.55 -0.41
CA GLY A 159 -9.76 7.54 -1.47
C GLY A 159 -8.57 6.60 -1.30
N SER A 160 -8.82 5.40 -0.77
CA SER A 160 -7.82 4.50 -0.20
C SER A 160 -7.74 3.16 -0.94
N GLY A 161 -6.55 2.81 -1.43
CA GLY A 161 -6.30 1.47 -1.95
C GLY A 161 -6.35 0.39 -0.86
N THR A 162 -5.97 0.72 0.38
CA THR A 162 -6.15 -0.18 1.54
C THR A 162 -7.63 -0.50 1.76
N SER A 163 -8.53 0.50 1.57
CA SER A 163 -9.98 0.27 1.57
C SER A 163 -10.41 -0.61 0.40
N PHE A 164 -9.84 -0.41 -0.80
CA PHE A 164 -10.14 -1.29 -1.94
C PHE A 164 -9.78 -2.74 -1.62
N ILE A 165 -8.58 -3.02 -1.09
CA ILE A 165 -8.14 -4.37 -0.73
C ILE A 165 -9.12 -4.99 0.30
N TRP A 166 -9.47 -4.23 1.34
CA TRP A 166 -10.38 -4.67 2.39
C TRP A 166 -11.78 -4.96 1.84
N THR A 167 -12.35 -4.05 1.06
CA THR A 167 -13.69 -4.17 0.50
C THR A 167 -13.77 -5.19 -0.63
N ASP A 168 -12.70 -5.39 -1.40
CA ASP A 168 -12.58 -6.48 -2.38
C ASP A 168 -12.60 -7.84 -1.69
N TYR A 169 -11.84 -8.00 -0.60
CA TYR A 169 -11.90 -9.20 0.22
C TYR A 169 -13.31 -9.44 0.77
N LEU A 170 -13.93 -8.44 1.40
CA LEU A 170 -15.29 -8.57 1.95
C LEU A 170 -16.32 -8.89 0.86
N SER A 171 -16.18 -8.34 -0.34
CA SER A 171 -17.04 -8.64 -1.49
C SER A 171 -16.87 -10.08 -1.99
N LYS A 172 -15.70 -10.69 -1.83
CA LYS A 172 -15.44 -12.09 -2.22
C LYS A 172 -16.00 -13.09 -1.21
N VAL A 173 -16.10 -12.70 0.06
CA VAL A 173 -16.48 -13.62 1.15
C VAL A 173 -17.90 -13.38 1.68
N SER A 174 -18.57 -12.29 1.28
CA SER A 174 -19.94 -11.96 1.71
C SER A 174 -20.77 -11.44 0.55
N ALA A 175 -21.81 -12.17 0.18
CA ALA A 175 -22.76 -11.75 -0.86
C ALA A 175 -23.53 -10.48 -0.45
N ASP A 176 -23.86 -10.36 0.84
CA ASP A 176 -24.55 -9.18 1.38
C ASP A 176 -23.68 -7.93 1.27
N TRP A 177 -22.38 -8.04 1.64
CA TRP A 177 -21.44 -6.94 1.45
C TRP A 177 -21.33 -6.56 -0.02
N LYS A 178 -21.11 -7.56 -0.89
CA LYS A 178 -20.96 -7.34 -2.33
C LYS A 178 -22.13 -6.59 -2.94
N SER A 179 -23.37 -6.92 -2.54
CA SER A 179 -24.59 -6.32 -3.10
C SER A 179 -24.92 -4.95 -2.52
N SER A 180 -24.58 -4.69 -1.23
CA SER A 180 -24.99 -3.47 -0.54
C SER A 180 -23.90 -2.39 -0.49
N VAL A 181 -22.62 -2.77 -0.50
CA VAL A 181 -21.47 -1.86 -0.38
C VAL A 181 -20.52 -1.96 -1.58
N GLY A 182 -20.15 -3.17 -1.98
CA GLY A 182 -19.21 -3.43 -3.08
C GLY A 182 -17.77 -3.19 -2.69
N SER A 183 -16.91 -2.91 -3.71
CA SER A 183 -15.47 -2.66 -3.53
C SER A 183 -14.99 -1.49 -4.37
N ASP A 184 -14.32 -0.53 -3.73
CA ASP A 184 -13.69 0.62 -4.37
C ASP A 184 -12.68 1.26 -3.39
N THR A 185 -11.93 2.24 -3.86
CA THR A 185 -11.09 3.13 -3.03
C THR A 185 -11.93 4.01 -2.09
N SER A 186 -13.20 4.21 -2.40
CA SER A 186 -14.16 4.96 -1.60
C SER A 186 -15.53 4.33 -1.73
N VAL A 187 -16.06 3.79 -0.65
CA VAL A 187 -17.40 3.17 -0.58
C VAL A 187 -18.29 3.92 0.40
N LYS A 188 -19.59 3.71 0.31
CA LYS A 188 -20.53 4.19 1.32
C LYS A 188 -20.49 3.24 2.53
N TRP A 189 -19.66 3.59 3.52
CA TRP A 189 -19.56 2.79 4.74
C TRP A 189 -20.88 2.70 5.48
N PRO A 190 -21.32 1.51 5.91
CA PRO A 190 -22.57 1.35 6.66
C PRO A 190 -22.52 2.05 8.02
N LEU A 191 -21.36 2.06 8.67
CA LEU A 191 -21.13 2.65 9.99
C LEU A 191 -19.64 2.96 10.17
N GLY A 192 -19.32 3.59 11.28
CA GLY A 192 -17.93 3.78 11.72
C GLY A 192 -17.45 5.22 11.63
N MET A 193 -16.20 5.39 11.99
CA MET A 193 -15.50 6.68 12.02
C MET A 193 -14.37 6.68 11.00
N GLY A 194 -14.19 7.79 10.29
CA GLY A 194 -13.19 7.93 9.24
C GLY A 194 -11.86 8.45 9.74
N GLY A 195 -10.76 7.70 9.49
CA GLY A 195 -9.38 8.13 9.69
C GLY A 195 -8.68 8.41 8.35
N LYS A 196 -7.92 9.49 8.24
CA LYS A 196 -7.17 9.84 7.03
C LYS A 196 -5.86 9.04 6.97
N GLY A 197 -5.63 8.32 5.89
CA GLY A 197 -4.43 7.49 5.71
C GLY A 197 -4.42 6.25 6.63
N ASN A 198 -3.45 5.37 6.43
CA ASN A 198 -3.19 4.27 7.38
C ASN A 198 -2.82 4.81 8.76
N GLU A 199 -2.09 5.93 8.81
CA GLU A 199 -1.68 6.64 10.02
C GLU A 199 -2.88 7.09 10.86
N GLY A 200 -3.87 7.70 10.22
CA GLY A 200 -5.08 8.18 10.90
C GLY A 200 -5.92 7.04 11.47
N VAL A 201 -6.10 5.96 10.71
CA VAL A 201 -6.81 4.76 11.20
C VAL A 201 -6.05 4.12 12.36
N ALA A 202 -4.73 3.91 12.23
CA ALA A 202 -3.90 3.36 13.31
C ALA A 202 -3.95 4.24 14.57
N GLY A 203 -3.86 5.55 14.41
CA GLY A 203 -3.95 6.51 15.53
C GLY A 203 -5.29 6.43 16.26
N MET A 204 -6.40 6.35 15.53
CA MET A 204 -7.74 6.22 16.11
C MET A 204 -7.92 4.88 16.85
N ILE A 205 -7.50 3.76 16.25
CA ILE A 205 -7.60 2.44 16.90
C ILE A 205 -6.84 2.45 18.22
N ARG A 206 -5.62 2.99 18.25
CA ARG A 206 -4.82 3.07 19.47
C ARG A 206 -5.51 3.86 20.58
N GLN A 207 -6.25 4.93 20.22
CA GLN A 207 -6.88 5.85 21.16
C GLN A 207 -8.29 5.44 21.59
N LEU A 208 -8.98 4.57 20.82
CA LEU A 208 -10.39 4.25 21.04
C LEU A 208 -10.53 2.81 21.58
N PRO A 209 -10.72 2.61 22.89
CA PRO A 209 -10.98 1.29 23.46
C PRO A 209 -12.29 0.68 22.91
N GLY A 210 -12.24 -0.54 22.43
CA GLY A 210 -13.35 -1.24 21.80
C GLY A 210 -13.35 -1.09 20.26
N SER A 211 -12.35 -0.43 19.66
CA SER A 211 -12.31 -0.23 18.23
C SER A 211 -11.72 -1.41 17.46
N ILE A 212 -12.14 -1.51 16.19
CA ILE A 212 -11.55 -2.34 15.14
C ILE A 212 -11.50 -1.52 13.86
N GLY A 213 -10.42 -1.69 13.10
CA GLY A 213 -10.28 -1.13 11.77
C GLY A 213 -9.36 -1.99 10.93
N TYR A 214 -8.93 -1.46 9.80
CA TYR A 214 -7.98 -2.13 8.91
C TYR A 214 -6.85 -1.17 8.54
N VAL A 215 -5.63 -1.68 8.57
CA VAL A 215 -4.42 -0.97 8.15
C VAL A 215 -3.48 -1.92 7.43
N GLU A 216 -2.53 -1.39 6.68
CA GLU A 216 -1.40 -2.17 6.23
C GLU A 216 -0.57 -2.63 7.44
N LEU A 217 -0.01 -3.84 7.38
CA LEU A 217 0.65 -4.54 8.48
C LEU A 217 1.71 -3.71 9.21
N ILE A 218 2.57 -2.99 8.48
CA ILE A 218 3.65 -2.21 9.10
C ILE A 218 3.12 -1.13 10.03
N TYR A 219 1.93 -0.55 9.74
CA TYR A 219 1.33 0.46 10.62
C TYR A 219 0.82 -0.14 11.94
N ALA A 220 0.33 -1.38 11.92
CA ALA A 220 0.00 -2.08 13.15
C ALA A 220 1.26 -2.39 13.98
N LEU A 221 2.32 -2.88 13.32
CA LEU A 221 3.60 -3.20 13.97
C LEU A 221 4.28 -1.96 14.56
N GLN A 222 4.44 -0.89 13.80
CA GLN A 222 5.12 0.33 14.24
C GLN A 222 4.38 1.06 15.37
N ASN A 223 3.06 0.90 15.45
CA ASN A 223 2.23 1.52 16.49
C ASN A 223 1.91 0.58 17.65
N ASN A 224 2.47 -0.64 17.66
CA ASN A 224 2.19 -1.69 18.65
C ASN A 224 0.68 -1.97 18.81
N ILE A 225 -0.07 -1.98 17.70
CA ILE A 225 -1.50 -2.25 17.69
C ILE A 225 -1.71 -3.75 17.49
N PRO A 226 -2.46 -4.43 18.35
CA PRO A 226 -2.85 -5.82 18.15
C PRO A 226 -3.62 -5.99 16.84
N TYR A 227 -3.34 -7.08 16.13
CA TYR A 227 -4.07 -7.47 14.91
C TYR A 227 -4.33 -8.97 14.92
N GLY A 228 -5.42 -9.38 14.29
CA GLY A 228 -5.90 -10.75 14.33
C GLY A 228 -5.48 -11.59 13.14
N SER A 229 -5.56 -12.91 13.31
CA SER A 229 -5.53 -13.85 12.19
C SER A 229 -6.91 -13.92 11.52
N VAL A 230 -6.92 -14.24 10.24
CA VAL A 230 -8.13 -14.34 9.43
C VAL A 230 -8.23 -15.73 8.83
N ARG A 231 -9.43 -16.33 8.87
CA ARG A 231 -9.67 -17.63 8.25
C ARG A 231 -9.66 -17.48 6.73
N ASN A 232 -8.74 -18.18 6.08
CA ASN A 232 -8.57 -18.14 4.63
C ASN A 232 -9.53 -19.09 3.89
N ALA A 233 -9.47 -19.08 2.55
CA ALA A 233 -10.32 -19.90 1.69
C ALA A 233 -10.13 -21.42 1.93
N ALA A 234 -8.97 -21.85 2.42
CA ALA A 234 -8.68 -23.25 2.77
C ALA A 234 -9.18 -23.63 4.19
N GLY A 235 -9.76 -22.67 4.95
CA GLY A 235 -10.29 -22.90 6.29
C GLY A 235 -9.29 -22.70 7.43
N ALA A 236 -8.02 -22.41 7.15
CA ALA A 236 -7.00 -22.17 8.15
C ALA A 236 -7.04 -20.71 8.65
N PHE A 237 -6.81 -20.51 9.96
CA PHE A 237 -6.56 -19.16 10.49
C PHE A 237 -5.09 -18.80 10.25
N VAL A 238 -4.87 -17.77 9.43
CA VAL A 238 -3.54 -17.31 9.04
C VAL A 238 -3.32 -15.91 9.60
N LYS A 239 -2.23 -15.74 10.33
CA LYS A 239 -1.74 -14.42 10.74
C LYS A 239 -0.93 -13.80 9.61
N ALA A 240 -1.05 -12.49 9.42
CA ALA A 240 -0.30 -11.80 8.39
C ALA A 240 1.21 -11.95 8.63
N SER A 241 1.92 -12.43 7.62
CA SER A 241 3.38 -12.59 7.58
C SER A 241 3.88 -12.51 6.15
N LEU A 242 5.19 -12.40 5.96
CA LEU A 242 5.81 -12.40 4.62
C LEU A 242 5.50 -13.70 3.87
N GLU A 243 5.57 -14.83 4.57
CA GLU A 243 5.28 -16.16 4.02
C GLU A 243 3.82 -16.27 3.57
N GLY A 244 2.88 -15.78 4.41
CA GLY A 244 1.45 -15.79 4.09
C GLY A 244 1.10 -14.90 2.90
N VAL A 245 1.74 -13.74 2.77
CA VAL A 245 1.59 -12.84 1.62
C VAL A 245 2.19 -13.45 0.36
N THR A 246 3.37 -14.05 0.45
CA THR A 246 4.02 -14.75 -0.66
C THR A 246 3.18 -15.96 -1.13
N ALA A 247 2.63 -16.74 -0.18
CA ALA A 247 1.73 -17.86 -0.49
C ALA A 247 0.44 -17.39 -1.18
N ALA A 248 -0.08 -16.22 -0.81
CA ALA A 248 -1.23 -15.61 -1.49
C ALA A 248 -0.92 -15.29 -2.95
N ALA A 249 0.23 -14.68 -3.22
CA ALA A 249 0.67 -14.37 -4.58
C ALA A 249 0.94 -15.64 -5.42
N ALA A 250 1.56 -16.66 -4.80
CA ALA A 250 1.89 -17.92 -5.48
C ALA A 250 0.65 -18.76 -5.86
N SER A 251 -0.45 -18.63 -5.11
CA SER A 251 -1.71 -19.34 -5.34
C SER A 251 -2.76 -18.51 -6.10
N ALA A 252 -2.45 -17.26 -6.41
CA ALA A 252 -3.32 -16.35 -7.14
C ALA A 252 -3.41 -16.71 -8.64
N PRO A 253 -4.39 -16.14 -9.37
CA PRO A 253 -4.42 -16.22 -10.83
C PRO A 253 -3.12 -15.71 -11.46
N LYS A 254 -2.80 -16.25 -12.65
CA LYS A 254 -1.61 -15.83 -13.40
C LYS A 254 -1.60 -14.31 -13.59
N MET A 255 -0.47 -13.68 -13.28
CA MET A 255 -0.26 -12.25 -13.49
C MET A 255 -0.50 -11.85 -14.94
N PRO A 256 -1.46 -10.96 -15.24
CA PRO A 256 -1.71 -10.47 -16.59
C PRO A 256 -0.55 -9.61 -17.11
N ALA A 257 -0.57 -9.31 -18.42
CA ALA A 257 0.51 -8.55 -19.04
C ALA A 257 0.59 -7.09 -18.53
N ASP A 258 -0.51 -6.54 -18.09
CA ASP A 258 -0.64 -5.18 -17.54
C ASP A 258 -0.55 -5.12 -16.02
N PHE A 259 -0.23 -6.25 -15.37
CA PHE A 259 -0.06 -6.43 -13.92
C PHE A 259 -1.28 -6.11 -13.04
N ARG A 260 -2.46 -5.93 -13.62
CA ARG A 260 -3.69 -5.59 -12.88
C ARG A 260 -4.40 -6.84 -12.38
N VAL A 261 -4.11 -7.26 -11.17
CA VAL A 261 -4.66 -8.49 -10.56
C VAL A 261 -5.00 -8.26 -9.09
N SER A 262 -6.10 -8.85 -8.63
CA SER A 262 -6.39 -8.98 -7.21
C SER A 262 -6.00 -10.37 -6.72
N ILE A 263 -5.28 -10.43 -5.59
CA ILE A 263 -4.86 -11.66 -4.92
C ILE A 263 -5.56 -11.86 -3.56
N THR A 264 -6.56 -11.05 -3.24
CA THR A 264 -7.37 -11.26 -2.02
C THR A 264 -8.13 -12.57 -2.12
N ASN A 265 -8.26 -13.25 -0.99
CA ASN A 265 -8.91 -14.55 -0.85
C ASN A 265 -8.34 -15.64 -1.78
N SER A 266 -7.02 -15.59 -2.03
CA SER A 266 -6.31 -16.63 -2.78
C SER A 266 -6.46 -18.02 -2.13
N PRO A 267 -6.55 -19.11 -2.91
CA PRO A 267 -6.95 -20.43 -2.41
C PRO A 267 -5.85 -21.22 -1.68
N GLY A 268 -4.63 -20.71 -1.61
CA GLY A 268 -3.50 -21.40 -0.97
C GLY A 268 -3.77 -21.69 0.50
N LYS A 269 -3.38 -22.89 0.98
CA LYS A 269 -3.64 -23.31 2.36
C LYS A 269 -2.97 -22.39 3.40
N ASP A 270 -1.81 -21.83 3.07
CA ASP A 270 -1.03 -20.94 3.94
C ASP A 270 -1.16 -19.46 3.50
N ALA A 271 -2.02 -19.17 2.49
CA ALA A 271 -2.21 -17.83 1.97
C ALA A 271 -2.90 -16.92 3.00
N TYR A 272 -2.31 -15.74 3.26
CA TYR A 272 -3.00 -14.70 4.01
C TYR A 272 -4.10 -14.09 3.13
N PRO A 273 -5.38 -14.07 3.58
CA PRO A 273 -6.49 -13.80 2.66
C PRO A 273 -6.64 -12.34 2.24
N ILE A 274 -6.03 -11.39 2.95
CA ILE A 274 -6.15 -9.96 2.68
C ILE A 274 -4.79 -9.39 2.23
N ALA A 275 -4.15 -10.11 1.32
CA ALA A 275 -2.89 -9.72 0.69
C ALA A 275 -3.13 -8.98 -0.63
N SER A 276 -2.23 -8.08 -0.99
CA SER A 276 -2.27 -7.38 -2.27
C SER A 276 -0.88 -6.93 -2.73
N PHE A 277 -0.75 -6.74 -4.02
CA PHE A 277 0.28 -5.87 -4.57
C PHE A 277 -0.07 -4.41 -4.28
N THR A 278 0.92 -3.53 -4.45
CA THR A 278 0.73 -2.08 -4.63
C THR A 278 1.49 -1.65 -5.87
N TRP A 279 1.01 -0.64 -6.56
CA TRP A 279 1.50 -0.25 -7.88
C TRP A 279 1.99 1.19 -7.91
N LEU A 280 3.09 1.42 -8.63
CA LEU A 280 3.36 2.72 -9.21
C LEU A 280 2.58 2.87 -10.52
N LEU A 281 1.99 4.03 -10.72
CA LEU A 281 1.24 4.43 -11.90
C LEU A 281 2.13 5.36 -12.71
N ILE A 282 2.75 4.84 -13.75
CA ILE A 282 3.82 5.50 -14.49
C ILE A 282 3.33 5.97 -15.86
N PRO A 283 3.36 7.28 -16.16
CA PRO A 283 3.20 7.76 -17.52
C PRO A 283 4.27 7.16 -18.44
N ALA A 284 3.86 6.48 -19.52
CA ALA A 284 4.80 5.89 -20.46
C ALA A 284 5.64 6.95 -21.17
N GLN A 285 5.11 8.18 -21.30
CA GLN A 285 5.80 9.33 -21.86
C GLN A 285 5.93 10.41 -20.78
N SER A 286 7.15 10.68 -20.34
CA SER A 286 7.42 11.79 -19.42
C SER A 286 7.25 13.14 -20.14
N LYS A 287 6.89 14.17 -19.39
CA LYS A 287 6.85 15.56 -19.92
C LYS A 287 8.25 16.08 -20.29
N ASN A 288 9.27 15.57 -19.61
CA ASN A 288 10.67 15.89 -19.85
C ASN A 288 11.45 14.59 -20.04
N PRO A 289 12.13 14.37 -21.18
CA PRO A 289 12.89 13.15 -21.44
C PRO A 289 13.97 12.85 -20.38
N ALA A 290 14.62 13.89 -19.82
CA ALA A 290 15.60 13.69 -18.74
C ALA A 290 14.93 13.12 -17.48
N THR A 291 13.76 13.63 -17.12
CA THR A 291 12.93 13.11 -16.00
C THR A 291 12.48 11.67 -16.28
N GLY A 292 12.07 11.36 -17.53
CA GLY A 292 11.69 10.01 -17.94
C GLY A 292 12.83 9.01 -17.78
N LYS A 293 14.03 9.38 -18.19
CA LYS A 293 15.23 8.53 -18.02
C LYS A 293 15.52 8.26 -16.55
N ILE A 294 15.53 9.29 -15.71
CA ILE A 294 15.79 9.15 -14.26
C ILE A 294 14.71 8.28 -13.60
N LEU A 295 13.45 8.45 -13.99
CA LEU A 295 12.37 7.61 -13.49
C LEU A 295 12.56 6.15 -13.90
N ALA A 296 12.94 5.87 -15.14
CA ALA A 296 13.26 4.51 -15.61
C ALA A 296 14.46 3.90 -14.86
N ASP A 297 15.51 4.69 -14.61
CA ASP A 297 16.69 4.25 -13.83
C ASP A 297 16.31 3.91 -12.37
N PHE A 298 15.49 4.76 -11.72
CA PHE A 298 14.94 4.47 -10.39
C PHE A 298 14.09 3.19 -10.39
N LEU A 299 13.20 3.00 -11.35
CA LEU A 299 12.36 1.81 -11.45
C LEU A 299 13.19 0.53 -11.63
N ASN A 300 14.24 0.58 -12.46
CA ASN A 300 15.16 -0.55 -12.63
C ASN A 300 15.91 -0.89 -11.33
N TRP A 301 16.36 0.13 -10.57
CA TRP A 301 16.97 -0.06 -9.26
C TRP A 301 15.96 -0.62 -8.26
N MET A 302 14.72 -0.12 -8.26
CA MET A 302 13.64 -0.57 -7.37
C MET A 302 13.34 -2.06 -7.52
N VAL A 303 13.24 -2.56 -8.76
CA VAL A 303 12.94 -4.00 -9.03
C VAL A 303 14.16 -4.91 -8.84
N ALA A 304 15.32 -4.36 -8.53
CA ALA A 304 16.55 -5.11 -8.28
C ALA A 304 17.02 -4.90 -6.81
N ASP A 305 17.82 -3.89 -6.56
CA ASP A 305 18.41 -3.64 -5.25
C ASP A 305 17.38 -3.16 -4.22
N GLY A 306 16.37 -2.40 -4.65
CA GLY A 306 15.26 -1.97 -3.80
C GLY A 306 14.52 -3.13 -3.15
N GLN A 307 14.36 -4.25 -3.85
CA GLN A 307 13.67 -5.44 -3.32
C GLN A 307 14.36 -6.07 -2.11
N LYS A 308 15.68 -5.90 -1.96
CA LYS A 308 16.44 -6.42 -0.81
C LYS A 308 16.08 -5.75 0.52
N MET A 309 15.36 -4.62 0.47
CA MET A 309 14.99 -3.82 1.66
C MET A 309 13.56 -4.09 2.15
N THR A 310 12.75 -4.83 1.40
CA THR A 310 11.31 -4.97 1.62
C THR A 310 10.99 -5.70 2.92
N SER A 311 11.68 -6.82 3.19
CA SER A 311 11.43 -7.69 4.34
C SER A 311 11.64 -6.98 5.68
N ALA A 312 12.62 -6.08 5.77
CA ALA A 312 12.88 -5.29 6.97
C ALA A 312 11.72 -4.37 7.37
N LEU A 313 10.81 -4.07 6.43
CA LEU A 313 9.60 -3.28 6.64
C LEU A 313 8.33 -4.12 6.46
N SER A 314 8.43 -5.45 6.61
CA SER A 314 7.30 -6.38 6.55
C SER A 314 6.54 -6.40 5.21
N TYR A 315 7.20 -6.00 4.11
CA TYR A 315 6.68 -6.20 2.76
C TYR A 315 7.33 -7.43 2.12
N ALA A 316 6.56 -8.22 1.39
CA ALA A 316 7.10 -9.29 0.56
C ALA A 316 7.62 -8.71 -0.76
N SER A 317 8.77 -9.21 -1.22
CA SER A 317 9.34 -8.85 -2.50
C SER A 317 8.48 -9.36 -3.66
N LEU A 318 8.60 -8.71 -4.81
CA LEU A 318 7.99 -9.20 -6.04
C LEU A 318 8.48 -10.62 -6.37
N PRO A 319 7.60 -11.52 -6.84
CA PRO A 319 8.04 -12.78 -7.42
C PRO A 319 9.00 -12.54 -8.60
N ASP A 320 10.04 -13.37 -8.74
CA ASP A 320 11.09 -13.20 -9.76
C ASP A 320 10.54 -13.08 -11.19
N ASN A 321 9.51 -13.87 -11.50
CA ASN A 321 8.86 -13.82 -12.81
C ASN A 321 8.06 -12.54 -13.05
N VAL A 322 7.60 -11.86 -12.00
CA VAL A 322 6.95 -10.54 -12.08
C VAL A 322 8.00 -9.47 -12.29
N ALA A 323 9.05 -9.46 -11.47
CA ALA A 323 10.17 -8.52 -11.58
C ALA A 323 10.86 -8.59 -12.96
N ALA A 324 11.03 -9.80 -13.51
CA ALA A 324 11.60 -10.00 -14.85
C ALA A 324 10.74 -9.36 -15.95
N LYS A 325 9.41 -9.58 -15.92
CA LYS A 325 8.48 -8.95 -16.87
C LYS A 325 8.44 -7.43 -16.73
N GLU A 326 8.55 -6.94 -15.50
CA GLU A 326 8.50 -5.51 -15.22
C GLU A 326 9.67 -4.77 -15.86
N LYS A 327 10.89 -5.35 -15.84
CA LYS A 327 12.06 -4.80 -16.53
C LYS A 327 11.82 -4.57 -18.04
N ASP A 328 11.01 -5.44 -18.68
CA ASP A 328 10.66 -5.25 -20.09
C ASP A 328 9.64 -4.12 -20.27
N VAL A 329 8.71 -3.96 -19.33
CA VAL A 329 7.72 -2.86 -19.39
C VAL A 329 8.36 -1.52 -19.05
N ILE A 330 9.33 -1.46 -18.14
CA ILE A 330 10.09 -0.23 -17.80
C ILE A 330 10.78 0.37 -19.04
N LYS A 331 11.19 -0.44 -20.01
CA LYS A 331 11.77 0.05 -21.29
C LYS A 331 10.81 0.95 -22.09
N GLN A 332 9.51 0.95 -21.77
CA GLN A 332 8.52 1.81 -22.42
C GLN A 332 8.47 3.22 -21.81
N VAL A 333 9.11 3.44 -20.65
CA VAL A 333 9.18 4.75 -19.98
C VAL A 333 10.20 5.62 -20.73
N LYS A 334 9.75 6.80 -21.21
CA LYS A 334 10.57 7.71 -22.03
C LYS A 334 10.47 9.15 -21.53
#